data_f456091c50d1ad559c1e5ba5be838607
#
_entry.id   f456091c50d1ad559c1e5ba5be838607
#
_cell.length_a   1.000
_cell.length_b   1.000
_cell.length_c   1.000
_cell.angle_alpha   90.00
_cell.angle_beta   90.00
_cell.angle_gamma   90.00
#
_symmetry.space_group_name_H-M   'P 1'
#
loop_
_entity.id
_entity.type
_entity.pdbx_description
1 polymer ?
#
loop_
_entity_poly.entity_id
_entity_poly.type
_entity_poly.pdbx_seq_one_letter_code
_entity_poly.pdbx_strand_id
1 'polypeptide(L)'
;IYLFLGAPNERSTAQPERDFYIYMLRPYLKTPFKDEQKPDELFFELNHSDDRFEQFLKRYAAADDLKIDATPAMKNLYQRKIDSYFKELTKWLNDNFVTTFNITYRGKKGSVLDFGMFLPGNATIQEIINIVAEGLLTDWFAQKYPDYPIFGEIKDGYLSKSNLEAYVKEALQCLMGKETRMGLAILNGLVLLDNSNKVTAKKSGYANWVKALLETKGQGQVLNYNELIETIYIRGVEDLQYTKEFRLEPELLVVVLAAMISAGDLEITIDAKTYNATNLNEYVQLPLSKLSR
;
A
#
# COMPACT_ATOMS: atom_id res chain seq x y z
N ILE A 1 -2.95 -1.41 2.14
CA ILE A 1 -4.18 -2.24 2.15
C ILE A 1 -4.97 -1.94 3.40
N TYR A 2 -6.26 -1.61 3.23
CA TYR A 2 -7.17 -1.41 4.36
C TYR A 2 -7.97 -2.68 4.62
N LEU A 3 -7.64 -3.37 5.71
CA LEU A 3 -8.34 -4.57 6.17
C LEU A 3 -9.37 -4.18 7.24
N PHE A 4 -10.63 -4.47 6.99
CA PHE A 4 -11.74 -4.22 7.91
C PHE A 4 -12.28 -5.54 8.47
N LEU A 5 -12.41 -5.63 9.79
CA LEU A 5 -12.99 -6.79 10.47
C LEU A 5 -14.51 -6.61 10.60
N GLY A 6 -15.27 -7.17 9.69
CA GLY A 6 -16.73 -7.07 9.64
C GLY A 6 -17.25 -6.91 8.23
N ALA A 7 -18.53 -6.64 8.09
CA ALA A 7 -19.21 -6.43 6.82
C ALA A 7 -19.24 -4.94 6.43
N PRO A 8 -19.50 -4.59 5.14
CA PRO A 8 -19.52 -3.20 4.67
C PRO A 8 -20.46 -2.29 5.45
N ASN A 9 -21.62 -2.78 5.88
CA ASN A 9 -22.61 -2.03 6.65
C ASN A 9 -22.18 -1.76 8.11
N GLU A 10 -21.12 -2.40 8.59
CA GLU A 10 -20.52 -2.13 9.91
C GLU A 10 -19.43 -1.05 9.84
N ARG A 11 -19.00 -0.67 8.64
CA ARG A 11 -17.99 0.37 8.42
C ARG A 11 -18.59 1.76 8.63
N SER A 12 -17.89 2.60 9.39
CA SER A 12 -18.27 4.00 9.55
C SER A 12 -18.14 4.76 8.23
N THR A 13 -19.21 5.44 7.84
CA THR A 13 -19.23 6.34 6.67
C THR A 13 -18.47 7.64 6.90
N ALA A 14 -18.10 7.95 8.15
CA ALA A 14 -17.30 9.13 8.49
C ALA A 14 -15.81 8.98 8.16
N GLN A 15 -15.35 7.77 7.77
CA GLN A 15 -13.98 7.56 7.34
C GLN A 15 -13.79 8.00 5.90
N PRO A 16 -12.60 8.56 5.55
CA PRO A 16 -12.28 8.88 4.16
C PRO A 16 -12.45 7.67 3.24
N GLU A 17 -12.92 7.91 2.03
CA GLU A 17 -13.02 6.88 1.00
C GLU A 17 -11.64 6.28 0.68
N ARG A 18 -11.60 4.98 0.40
CA ARG A 18 -10.39 4.25 0.06
C ARG A 18 -10.44 3.80 -1.39
N ASP A 19 -9.27 3.47 -1.92
CA ASP A 19 -9.18 2.94 -3.29
C ASP A 19 -9.81 1.56 -3.40
N PHE A 20 -9.70 0.76 -2.35
CA PHE A 20 -10.34 -0.55 -2.23
C PHE A 20 -10.46 -0.97 -0.76
N TYR A 21 -11.32 -1.94 -0.52
CA TYR A 21 -11.61 -2.47 0.80
C TYR A 21 -11.43 -3.98 0.82
N ILE A 22 -10.74 -4.48 1.85
CA ILE A 22 -10.65 -5.90 2.15
C ILE A 22 -11.42 -6.15 3.44
N TYR A 23 -12.48 -6.94 3.35
CA TYR A 23 -13.32 -7.29 4.48
C TYR A 23 -12.98 -8.70 4.96
N MET A 24 -12.63 -8.81 6.24
CA MET A 24 -12.59 -10.10 6.94
C MET A 24 -13.92 -10.26 7.66
N LEU A 25 -14.81 -11.08 7.09
CA LEU A 25 -16.12 -11.31 7.66
C LEU A 25 -16.00 -12.11 8.96
N ARG A 26 -16.77 -11.72 9.97
CA ARG A 26 -16.75 -12.41 11.26
C ARG A 26 -17.37 -13.79 11.12
N PRO A 27 -16.67 -14.87 11.52
CA PRO A 27 -17.27 -16.19 11.60
C PRO A 27 -18.34 -16.20 12.69
N TYR A 28 -19.33 -17.08 12.56
CA TYR A 28 -20.38 -17.32 13.57
C TYR A 28 -21.37 -16.19 13.83
N LEU A 29 -21.16 -15.00 13.31
CA LEU A 29 -22.16 -13.93 13.36
C LEU A 29 -22.97 -13.98 12.06
N LYS A 30 -24.28 -14.16 12.18
CA LYS A 30 -25.22 -14.06 11.05
C LYS A 30 -25.47 -12.58 10.72
N THR A 31 -24.44 -11.85 10.42
CA THR A 31 -24.59 -10.48 9.90
C THR A 31 -25.11 -10.62 8.46
N PRO A 32 -26.22 -9.98 8.11
CA PRO A 32 -26.69 -9.99 6.73
C PRO A 32 -25.62 -9.33 5.85
N PHE A 33 -24.92 -10.14 5.08
CA PHE A 33 -23.95 -9.67 4.10
C PHE A 33 -24.53 -9.85 2.72
N LYS A 34 -24.56 -8.80 1.94
CA LYS A 34 -24.89 -8.84 0.52
C LYS A 34 -23.69 -8.32 -0.26
N ASP A 35 -23.14 -9.19 -1.10
CA ASP A 35 -22.14 -8.76 -2.08
C ASP A 35 -22.84 -7.94 -3.17
N GLU A 36 -22.57 -6.65 -3.19
CA GLU A 36 -23.04 -5.72 -4.21
C GLU A 36 -22.21 -5.80 -5.50
N GLN A 37 -21.26 -6.73 -5.57
CA GLN A 37 -20.37 -6.98 -6.70
C GLN A 37 -19.52 -5.76 -7.10
N LYS A 38 -19.19 -4.91 -6.12
CA LYS A 38 -18.33 -3.74 -6.34
C LYS A 38 -16.92 -4.18 -6.71
N PRO A 39 -16.29 -3.50 -7.67
CA PRO A 39 -14.95 -3.88 -8.13
C PRO A 39 -13.83 -3.55 -7.12
N ASP A 40 -14.10 -2.71 -6.12
CA ASP A 40 -13.19 -2.26 -5.08
C ASP A 40 -13.36 -3.00 -3.75
N GLU A 41 -14.23 -4.01 -3.68
CA GLU A 41 -14.50 -4.76 -2.45
C GLU A 41 -14.09 -6.23 -2.58
N LEU A 42 -13.31 -6.72 -1.63
CA LEU A 42 -12.84 -8.11 -1.53
C LEU A 42 -13.18 -8.67 -0.16
N PHE A 43 -13.75 -9.86 -0.11
CA PHE A 43 -14.22 -10.48 1.12
C PHE A 43 -13.51 -11.80 1.41
N PHE A 44 -13.08 -11.96 2.66
CA PHE A 44 -12.59 -13.22 3.22
C PHE A 44 -13.56 -13.71 4.27
N GLU A 45 -13.96 -14.97 4.22
CA GLU A 45 -14.88 -15.59 5.15
C GLU A 45 -14.36 -16.97 5.56
N LEU A 46 -14.32 -17.25 6.86
CA LEU A 46 -14.05 -18.59 7.34
C LEU A 46 -15.23 -19.51 6.94
N ASN A 47 -14.97 -20.44 6.03
CA ASN A 47 -15.99 -21.34 5.48
C ASN A 47 -16.26 -22.55 6.39
N HIS A 48 -15.19 -23.12 6.95
CA HIS A 48 -15.28 -24.25 7.86
C HIS A 48 -14.12 -24.23 8.86
N SER A 49 -14.35 -24.82 10.02
CA SER A 49 -13.38 -25.07 11.05
C SER A 49 -13.42 -26.54 11.46
N ASP A 50 -12.37 -27.02 12.07
CA ASP A 50 -12.32 -28.35 12.67
C ASP A 50 -12.61 -28.32 14.19
N ASP A 51 -12.81 -29.49 14.77
CA ASP A 51 -13.06 -29.63 16.20
C ASP A 51 -11.94 -29.05 17.07
N ARG A 52 -10.71 -29.08 16.59
CA ARG A 52 -9.53 -28.53 17.29
C ARG A 52 -9.63 -27.02 17.42
N PHE A 53 -9.92 -26.34 16.30
CA PHE A 53 -10.11 -24.89 16.29
C PHE A 53 -11.27 -24.49 17.21
N GLU A 54 -12.41 -25.18 17.11
CA GLU A 54 -13.57 -24.87 17.95
C GLU A 54 -13.30 -25.09 19.44
N GLN A 55 -12.59 -26.15 19.82
CA GLN A 55 -12.21 -26.39 21.19
C GLN A 55 -11.30 -25.30 21.76
N PHE A 56 -10.29 -24.86 20.98
CA PHE A 56 -9.42 -23.78 21.41
C PHE A 56 -10.18 -22.46 21.52
N LEU A 57 -11.07 -22.17 20.56
CA LEU A 57 -11.91 -20.96 20.62
C LEU A 57 -12.81 -20.94 21.84
N LYS A 58 -13.51 -22.04 22.13
CA LYS A 58 -14.36 -22.20 23.32
C LYS A 58 -13.56 -22.04 24.62
N ARG A 59 -12.36 -22.64 24.69
CA ARG A 59 -11.48 -22.53 25.85
C ARG A 59 -10.90 -21.12 26.02
N TYR A 60 -10.56 -20.46 24.91
CA TYR A 60 -10.12 -19.07 24.92
C TYR A 60 -11.22 -18.16 25.49
N ALA A 61 -12.42 -18.23 24.92
CA ALA A 61 -13.57 -17.43 25.38
C ALA A 61 -13.90 -17.70 26.87
N ALA A 62 -13.98 -18.97 27.27
CA ALA A 62 -14.24 -19.33 28.67
C ALA A 62 -13.15 -18.81 29.64
N ALA A 63 -11.87 -18.81 29.23
CA ALA A 63 -10.79 -18.27 30.05
C ALA A 63 -10.85 -16.74 30.16
N ASP A 64 -11.26 -16.06 29.09
CA ASP A 64 -11.44 -14.61 29.06
C ASP A 64 -12.62 -14.18 29.94
N ASP A 65 -13.76 -14.86 29.85
CA ASP A 65 -14.93 -14.62 30.69
C ASP A 65 -14.61 -14.85 32.18
N LEU A 66 -13.97 -15.98 32.52
CA LEU A 66 -13.62 -16.30 33.91
C LEU A 66 -12.58 -15.34 34.50
N LYS A 67 -11.78 -14.70 33.70
CA LYS A 67 -10.78 -13.71 34.12
C LYS A 67 -11.45 -12.44 34.68
N ILE A 68 -12.64 -12.07 34.19
CA ILE A 68 -13.31 -10.82 34.58
C ILE A 68 -13.48 -10.73 36.08
N ASP A 69 -14.10 -11.75 36.71
CA ASP A 69 -14.45 -11.78 38.14
C ASP A 69 -13.43 -12.52 39.02
N ALA A 70 -12.26 -12.90 38.46
CA ALA A 70 -11.27 -13.68 39.18
C ALA A 70 -10.45 -12.84 40.18
N THR A 71 -9.92 -13.49 41.21
CA THR A 71 -8.93 -12.90 42.13
C THR A 71 -7.63 -12.57 41.37
N PRO A 72 -6.78 -11.66 41.89
CA PRO A 72 -5.52 -11.29 41.22
C PRO A 72 -4.63 -12.48 40.85
N ALA A 73 -4.52 -13.48 41.72
CA ALA A 73 -3.74 -14.70 41.47
C ALA A 73 -4.34 -15.52 40.29
N MET A 74 -5.66 -15.67 40.29
CA MET A 74 -6.40 -16.39 39.26
C MET A 74 -6.41 -15.63 37.91
N LYS A 75 -6.43 -14.29 37.93
CA LYS A 75 -6.32 -13.45 36.72
C LYS A 75 -5.02 -13.78 35.96
N ASN A 76 -3.91 -13.91 36.66
CA ASN A 76 -2.63 -14.28 36.05
C ASN A 76 -2.63 -15.72 35.45
N LEU A 77 -3.36 -16.64 36.10
CA LEU A 77 -3.51 -18.00 35.58
C LEU A 77 -4.36 -18.01 34.31
N TYR A 78 -5.51 -17.31 34.32
CA TYR A 78 -6.38 -17.21 33.15
C TYR A 78 -5.67 -16.48 32.00
N GLN A 79 -4.91 -15.42 32.28
CA GLN A 79 -4.14 -14.74 31.24
C GLN A 79 -3.17 -15.68 30.52
N ARG A 80 -2.42 -16.48 31.25
CA ARG A 80 -1.51 -17.49 30.65
C ARG A 80 -2.26 -18.52 29.79
N LYS A 81 -3.47 -18.92 30.20
CA LYS A 81 -4.32 -19.82 29.41
C LYS A 81 -4.81 -19.14 28.13
N ILE A 82 -5.29 -17.88 28.22
CA ILE A 82 -5.69 -17.05 27.10
C ILE A 82 -4.54 -16.97 26.08
N ASP A 83 -3.33 -16.60 26.53
CA ASP A 83 -2.15 -16.47 25.68
C ASP A 83 -1.80 -17.80 24.98
N SER A 84 -1.90 -18.92 25.72
CA SER A 84 -1.66 -20.25 25.19
C SER A 84 -2.70 -20.63 24.12
N TYR A 85 -3.99 -20.45 24.38
CA TYR A 85 -5.05 -20.77 23.41
C TYR A 85 -5.01 -19.83 22.21
N PHE A 86 -4.70 -18.56 22.40
CA PHE A 86 -4.50 -17.61 21.31
C PHE A 86 -3.36 -18.05 20.37
N LYS A 87 -2.26 -18.53 20.94
CA LYS A 87 -1.15 -19.06 20.15
C LYS A 87 -1.55 -20.28 19.32
N GLU A 88 -2.35 -21.20 19.88
CA GLU A 88 -2.86 -22.37 19.15
C GLU A 88 -3.85 -21.98 18.05
N LEU A 89 -4.74 -21.02 18.31
CA LEU A 89 -5.66 -20.46 17.31
C LEU A 89 -4.92 -19.78 16.17
N THR A 90 -3.92 -18.96 16.49
CA THR A 90 -3.10 -18.29 15.49
C THR A 90 -2.32 -19.30 14.63
N LYS A 91 -1.77 -20.33 15.26
CA LYS A 91 -1.09 -21.41 14.54
C LYS A 91 -2.05 -22.13 13.60
N TRP A 92 -3.24 -22.51 14.09
CA TRP A 92 -4.24 -23.17 13.26
C TRP A 92 -4.66 -22.31 12.06
N LEU A 93 -4.88 -21.00 12.27
CA LEU A 93 -5.20 -20.07 11.20
C LEU A 93 -4.08 -20.01 10.15
N ASN A 94 -2.83 -19.91 10.57
CA ASN A 94 -1.69 -19.89 9.64
C ASN A 94 -1.58 -21.20 8.82
N ASP A 95 -1.78 -22.34 9.48
CA ASP A 95 -1.65 -23.65 8.85
C ASP A 95 -2.81 -23.97 7.88
N ASN A 96 -4.00 -23.36 8.08
CA ASN A 96 -5.22 -23.74 7.38
C ASN A 96 -5.87 -22.61 6.56
N PHE A 97 -5.34 -21.40 6.57
CA PHE A 97 -5.98 -20.22 5.96
C PHE A 97 -6.41 -20.46 4.50
N VAL A 98 -5.52 -21.02 3.69
CA VAL A 98 -5.75 -21.25 2.25
C VAL A 98 -6.89 -22.21 1.97
N THR A 99 -7.07 -23.21 2.83
CA THR A 99 -8.06 -24.29 2.63
C THR A 99 -9.40 -24.04 3.31
N THR A 100 -9.42 -23.18 4.34
CA THR A 100 -10.61 -22.98 5.18
C THR A 100 -11.30 -21.63 4.95
N PHE A 101 -10.62 -20.68 4.32
CA PHE A 101 -11.24 -19.42 3.95
C PHE A 101 -11.73 -19.40 2.52
N ASN A 102 -12.94 -18.88 2.34
CA ASN A 102 -13.45 -18.49 1.04
C ASN A 102 -13.16 -17.02 0.78
N ILE A 103 -12.93 -16.73 -0.49
CA ILE A 103 -12.87 -15.39 -1.05
C ILE A 103 -14.15 -15.12 -1.81
N THR A 104 -14.71 -13.93 -1.67
CA THR A 104 -15.77 -13.45 -2.56
C THR A 104 -15.30 -12.17 -3.23
N TYR A 105 -15.37 -12.16 -4.56
CA TYR A 105 -15.04 -11.01 -5.39
C TYR A 105 -15.96 -10.92 -6.59
N ARG A 106 -16.68 -9.82 -6.75
CA ARG A 106 -17.65 -9.56 -7.85
C ARG A 106 -18.62 -10.70 -8.08
N GLY A 107 -19.18 -11.24 -7.02
CA GLY A 107 -20.15 -12.34 -7.07
C GLY A 107 -19.55 -13.74 -7.20
N LYS A 108 -18.27 -13.88 -7.54
CA LYS A 108 -17.59 -15.17 -7.55
C LYS A 108 -17.12 -15.51 -6.15
N LYS A 109 -17.49 -16.70 -5.63
CA LYS A 109 -17.04 -17.21 -4.34
C LYS A 109 -16.26 -18.52 -4.55
N GLY A 110 -15.14 -18.67 -3.85
CA GLY A 110 -14.30 -19.88 -3.88
C GLY A 110 -13.18 -19.83 -2.87
N SER A 111 -12.38 -20.90 -2.78
CA SER A 111 -11.15 -20.90 -2.00
C SER A 111 -10.09 -19.99 -2.65
N VAL A 112 -9.00 -19.69 -1.93
CA VAL A 112 -7.86 -18.95 -2.50
C VAL A 112 -7.34 -19.60 -3.79
N LEU A 113 -7.32 -20.94 -3.83
CA LEU A 113 -6.82 -21.70 -4.98
C LEU A 113 -7.74 -21.63 -6.20
N ASP A 114 -9.07 -21.48 -6.00
CA ASP A 114 -10.05 -21.37 -7.10
C ASP A 114 -9.91 -20.07 -7.90
N PHE A 115 -9.18 -19.10 -7.39
CA PHE A 115 -8.83 -17.86 -8.08
C PHE A 115 -7.49 -17.95 -8.86
N GLY A 116 -6.85 -19.13 -8.88
CA GLY A 116 -5.64 -19.36 -9.68
C GLY A 116 -4.39 -18.64 -9.18
N MET A 117 -4.35 -18.24 -7.91
CA MET A 117 -3.22 -17.53 -7.33
C MET A 117 -2.07 -18.49 -7.04
N PHE A 118 -0.85 -18.10 -7.43
CA PHE A 118 0.36 -18.80 -7.02
C PHE A 118 0.76 -18.33 -5.63
N LEU A 119 0.79 -19.25 -4.66
CA LEU A 119 1.16 -18.99 -3.29
C LEU A 119 2.49 -19.64 -2.96
N PRO A 120 3.47 -18.89 -2.40
CA PRO A 120 4.66 -19.50 -1.80
C PRO A 120 4.28 -20.46 -0.67
N GLY A 121 4.98 -21.61 -0.57
CA GLY A 121 4.62 -22.67 0.39
C GLY A 121 4.73 -22.28 1.88
N ASN A 122 5.38 -21.16 2.19
CA ASN A 122 5.56 -20.63 3.55
C ASN A 122 4.97 -19.21 3.69
N ALA A 123 4.05 -18.81 2.79
CA ALA A 123 3.45 -17.50 2.83
C ALA A 123 2.64 -17.29 4.12
N THR A 124 2.84 -16.17 4.76
CA THR A 124 2.03 -15.72 5.90
C THR A 124 0.62 -15.32 5.44
N ILE A 125 -0.34 -15.29 6.36
CA ILE A 125 -1.71 -14.82 6.05
C ILE A 125 -1.68 -13.43 5.40
N GLN A 126 -0.84 -12.52 5.89
CA GLN A 126 -0.71 -11.18 5.32
C GLN A 126 -0.21 -11.22 3.86
N GLU A 127 0.76 -12.04 3.56
CA GLU A 127 1.27 -12.21 2.20
C GLU A 127 0.22 -12.84 1.29
N ILE A 128 -0.54 -13.82 1.77
CA ILE A 128 -1.66 -14.42 1.02
C ILE A 128 -2.73 -13.37 0.70
N ILE A 129 -3.14 -12.57 1.70
CA ILE A 129 -4.11 -11.47 1.49
C ILE A 129 -3.58 -10.47 0.47
N ASN A 130 -2.29 -10.11 0.53
CA ASN A 130 -1.68 -9.19 -0.41
C ASN A 130 -1.67 -9.77 -1.84
N ILE A 131 -1.26 -11.03 -2.02
CA ILE A 131 -1.25 -11.70 -3.33
C ILE A 131 -2.66 -11.75 -3.93
N VAL A 132 -3.65 -12.10 -3.12
CA VAL A 132 -5.05 -12.17 -3.58
C VAL A 132 -5.58 -10.78 -3.94
N ALA A 133 -5.31 -9.78 -3.09
CA ALA A 133 -5.73 -8.41 -3.35
C ALA A 133 -5.08 -7.86 -4.63
N GLU A 134 -3.80 -8.10 -4.80
CA GLU A 134 -3.06 -7.73 -6.00
C GLU A 134 -3.65 -8.39 -7.25
N GLY A 135 -3.82 -9.70 -7.25
CA GLY A 135 -4.37 -10.41 -8.40
C GLY A 135 -5.81 -10.04 -8.78
N LEU A 136 -6.64 -9.64 -7.81
CA LEU A 136 -8.05 -9.35 -8.05
C LEU A 136 -8.36 -7.85 -8.23
N LEU A 137 -7.61 -6.96 -7.58
CA LEU A 137 -7.91 -5.52 -7.53
C LEU A 137 -7.05 -4.69 -8.50
N THR A 138 -6.02 -5.30 -9.14
CA THR A 138 -5.15 -4.60 -10.09
C THR A 138 -5.91 -3.97 -11.24
N ASP A 139 -6.84 -4.70 -11.86
CA ASP A 139 -7.64 -4.16 -12.97
C ASP A 139 -8.50 -2.97 -12.54
N TRP A 140 -9.06 -3.02 -11.34
CA TRP A 140 -9.80 -1.89 -10.77
C TRP A 140 -8.88 -0.68 -10.56
N PHE A 141 -7.70 -0.89 -9.97
CA PHE A 141 -6.72 0.18 -9.75
C PHE A 141 -6.30 0.82 -11.08
N ALA A 142 -6.01 0.01 -12.11
CA ALA A 142 -5.65 0.49 -13.43
C ALA A 142 -6.79 1.28 -14.11
N GLN A 143 -8.05 0.89 -13.90
CA GLN A 143 -9.20 1.64 -14.41
C GLN A 143 -9.41 2.96 -13.66
N LYS A 144 -9.18 2.97 -12.35
CA LYS A 144 -9.33 4.17 -11.51
C LYS A 144 -8.21 5.18 -11.73
N TYR A 145 -7.00 4.70 -11.97
CA TYR A 145 -5.79 5.50 -12.15
C TYR A 145 -5.08 5.12 -13.46
N PRO A 146 -5.68 5.45 -14.63
CA PRO A 146 -5.13 5.04 -15.93
C PRO A 146 -3.75 5.66 -16.24
N ASP A 147 -3.45 6.77 -15.60
CA ASP A 147 -2.18 7.50 -15.77
C ASP A 147 -1.13 7.16 -14.69
N TYR A 148 -1.40 6.16 -13.83
CA TYR A 148 -0.37 5.64 -12.92
C TYR A 148 0.75 4.97 -13.71
N PRO A 149 2.05 5.20 -13.38
CA PRO A 149 3.15 4.72 -14.22
C PRO A 149 3.24 3.20 -14.29
N ILE A 150 3.52 2.68 -15.48
CA ILE A 150 3.77 1.25 -15.72
C ILE A 150 5.27 1.03 -15.80
N PHE A 151 5.80 0.20 -14.91
CA PHE A 151 7.23 -0.13 -14.82
C PHE A 151 7.52 -1.49 -15.48
N GLY A 152 7.15 -1.66 -16.75
CA GLY A 152 7.21 -2.94 -17.48
C GLY A 152 8.59 -3.59 -17.57
N GLU A 153 9.68 -2.84 -17.34
CA GLU A 153 11.04 -3.37 -17.31
C GLU A 153 11.46 -3.89 -15.92
N ILE A 154 10.68 -3.62 -14.89
CA ILE A 154 10.92 -4.16 -13.56
C ILE A 154 10.43 -5.60 -13.55
N LYS A 155 11.32 -6.52 -13.17
CA LYS A 155 10.97 -7.94 -13.03
C LYS A 155 9.80 -8.05 -12.03
N ASP A 156 8.76 -8.77 -12.43
CA ASP A 156 7.50 -8.92 -11.71
C ASP A 156 6.54 -7.71 -11.79
N GLY A 157 6.92 -6.63 -12.48
CA GLY A 157 6.05 -5.48 -12.78
C GLY A 157 5.68 -4.59 -11.58
N TYR A 158 6.19 -4.88 -10.39
CA TYR A 158 5.72 -4.26 -9.15
C TYR A 158 6.77 -3.43 -8.43
N LEU A 159 6.37 -2.21 -8.06
CA LEU A 159 7.02 -1.47 -6.99
C LEU A 159 6.33 -1.81 -5.67
N SER A 160 7.07 -2.44 -4.78
CA SER A 160 6.62 -2.69 -3.42
C SER A 160 7.24 -1.67 -2.46
N LYS A 161 6.65 -1.48 -1.29
CA LYS A 161 7.22 -0.62 -0.24
C LYS A 161 8.67 -1.03 0.12
N SER A 162 9.04 -2.30 -0.07
CA SER A 162 10.38 -2.83 0.25
C SER A 162 11.44 -2.51 -0.82
N ASN A 163 11.06 -2.31 -2.09
CA ASN A 163 12.01 -2.07 -3.18
C ASN A 163 11.97 -0.63 -3.73
N LEU A 164 10.89 0.10 -3.50
CA LEU A 164 10.65 1.46 -4.01
C LEU A 164 11.83 2.40 -3.69
N GLU A 165 12.23 2.48 -2.41
CA GLU A 165 13.31 3.36 -1.98
C GLU A 165 14.63 3.07 -2.68
N ALA A 166 14.96 1.78 -2.87
CA ALA A 166 16.19 1.36 -3.55
C ALA A 166 16.17 1.78 -5.03
N TYR A 167 15.05 1.54 -5.72
CA TYR A 167 14.92 1.85 -7.14
C TYR A 167 14.84 3.36 -7.40
N VAL A 168 14.20 4.11 -6.52
CA VAL A 168 14.22 5.58 -6.56
C VAL A 168 15.64 6.12 -6.42
N LYS A 169 16.44 5.59 -5.48
CA LYS A 169 17.86 5.96 -5.34
C LYS A 169 18.66 5.68 -6.60
N GLU A 170 18.41 4.54 -7.26
CA GLU A 170 19.04 4.22 -8.54
C GLU A 170 18.61 5.21 -9.64
N ALA A 171 17.33 5.58 -9.72
CA ALA A 171 16.85 6.58 -10.67
C ALA A 171 17.51 7.95 -10.44
N LEU A 172 17.64 8.39 -9.18
CA LEU A 172 18.36 9.61 -8.83
C LEU A 172 19.86 9.55 -9.21
N GLN A 173 20.50 8.38 -9.10
CA GLN A 173 21.88 8.20 -9.56
C GLN A 173 22.00 8.26 -11.09
N CYS A 174 20.99 7.77 -11.83
CA CYS A 174 20.96 7.91 -13.29
C CYS A 174 20.94 9.39 -13.72
N LEU A 175 20.26 10.28 -12.99
CA LEU A 175 20.30 11.73 -13.23
C LEU A 175 21.71 12.32 -13.08
N MET A 176 22.58 11.63 -12.35
CA MET A 176 23.99 12.00 -12.13
C MET A 176 24.94 11.27 -13.11
N GLY A 177 24.43 10.61 -14.14
CA GLY A 177 25.21 9.89 -15.12
C GLY A 177 25.67 8.49 -14.70
N LYS A 178 25.15 7.93 -13.60
CA LYS A 178 25.40 6.55 -13.16
C LYS A 178 24.23 5.67 -13.56
N GLU A 179 24.18 5.27 -14.81
CA GLU A 179 23.09 4.48 -15.36
C GLU A 179 23.03 3.09 -14.71
N THR A 180 21.84 2.71 -14.25
CA THR A 180 21.50 1.36 -13.79
C THR A 180 20.22 0.91 -14.48
N ARG A 181 20.04 -0.40 -14.63
CA ARG A 181 18.84 -0.95 -15.28
C ARG A 181 17.56 -0.54 -14.52
N MET A 182 17.55 -0.63 -13.20
CA MET A 182 16.37 -0.29 -12.41
C MET A 182 16.11 1.22 -12.39
N GLY A 183 17.15 2.03 -12.31
CA GLY A 183 17.02 3.48 -12.40
C GLY A 183 16.45 3.94 -13.75
N LEU A 184 16.92 3.36 -14.86
CA LEU A 184 16.36 3.63 -16.19
C LEU A 184 14.91 3.16 -16.31
N ALA A 185 14.55 2.01 -15.72
CA ALA A 185 13.17 1.52 -15.70
C ALA A 185 12.22 2.48 -14.98
N ILE A 186 12.64 3.06 -13.84
CA ILE A 186 11.87 4.09 -13.14
C ILE A 186 11.73 5.36 -13.98
N LEU A 187 12.83 5.86 -14.53
CA LEU A 187 12.79 7.06 -15.39
C LEU A 187 11.91 6.87 -16.62
N ASN A 188 11.96 5.68 -17.23
CA ASN A 188 11.12 5.33 -18.39
C ASN A 188 9.64 5.27 -18.02
N GLY A 189 9.28 4.60 -16.92
CA GLY A 189 7.88 4.54 -16.42
C GLY A 189 7.31 5.92 -16.09
N LEU A 190 8.15 6.84 -15.61
CA LEU A 190 7.78 8.23 -15.34
C LEU A 190 7.85 9.13 -16.59
N VAL A 191 8.16 8.56 -17.77
CA VAL A 191 8.30 9.28 -19.05
C VAL A 191 9.33 10.42 -18.95
N LEU A 192 10.42 10.17 -18.25
CA LEU A 192 11.52 11.13 -18.03
C LEU A 192 12.74 10.87 -18.92
N LEU A 193 12.60 10.01 -19.94
CA LEU A 193 13.63 9.74 -20.93
C LEU A 193 13.14 10.11 -22.35
N ASP A 194 14.05 10.61 -23.16
CA ASP A 194 13.83 10.75 -24.60
C ASP A 194 14.16 9.44 -25.36
N ASN A 195 13.97 9.44 -26.66
CA ASN A 195 14.24 8.29 -27.51
C ASN A 195 15.74 7.87 -27.53
N SER A 196 16.63 8.69 -26.98
CA SER A 196 18.09 8.44 -26.87
C SER A 196 18.49 8.13 -25.41
N ASN A 197 17.54 7.79 -24.56
CA ASN A 197 17.72 7.58 -23.12
C ASN A 197 18.30 8.78 -22.37
N LYS A 198 18.20 9.99 -22.92
CA LYS A 198 18.57 11.20 -22.19
C LYS A 198 17.40 11.69 -21.32
N VAL A 199 17.76 12.14 -20.11
CA VAL A 199 16.79 12.69 -19.17
C VAL A 199 16.13 13.94 -19.73
N THR A 200 14.81 13.98 -19.71
CA THR A 200 13.98 15.10 -20.11
C THR A 200 12.64 15.09 -19.38
N ALA A 201 12.22 16.24 -18.88
CA ALA A 201 10.91 16.39 -18.23
C ALA A 201 9.78 16.76 -19.23
N LYS A 202 10.12 17.13 -20.48
CA LYS A 202 9.19 17.75 -21.44
C LYS A 202 7.98 16.90 -21.83
N LYS A 203 8.15 15.57 -21.90
CA LYS A 203 7.08 14.63 -22.29
C LYS A 203 6.34 14.01 -21.10
N SER A 204 6.88 14.17 -19.90
CA SER A 204 6.28 13.58 -18.69
C SER A 204 5.01 14.33 -18.29
N GLY A 205 3.89 13.61 -18.26
CA GLY A 205 2.61 14.13 -17.72
C GLY A 205 2.75 14.59 -16.28
N TYR A 206 3.54 13.87 -15.49
CA TYR A 206 3.82 14.19 -14.08
C TYR A 206 4.58 15.52 -13.92
N ALA A 207 5.62 15.74 -14.72
CA ALA A 207 6.36 16.99 -14.71
C ALA A 207 5.51 18.17 -15.22
N ASN A 208 4.72 17.94 -16.28
CA ASN A 208 3.83 18.95 -16.84
C ASN A 208 2.73 19.36 -15.83
N TRP A 209 2.23 18.44 -15.04
CA TRP A 209 1.30 18.73 -13.94
C TRP A 209 1.94 19.65 -12.88
N VAL A 210 3.15 19.33 -12.41
CA VAL A 210 3.88 20.18 -11.46
C VAL A 210 4.10 21.58 -12.04
N LYS A 211 4.51 21.65 -13.32
CA LYS A 211 4.72 22.91 -14.02
C LYS A 211 3.44 23.72 -14.14
N ALA A 212 2.33 23.10 -14.51
CA ALA A 212 1.02 23.76 -14.59
C ALA A 212 0.59 24.35 -13.23
N LEU A 213 0.81 23.62 -12.13
CA LEU A 213 0.56 24.13 -10.79
C LEU A 213 1.46 25.34 -10.43
N LEU A 214 2.75 25.27 -10.79
CA LEU A 214 3.65 26.41 -10.61
C LEU A 214 3.21 27.64 -11.41
N GLU A 215 2.77 27.46 -12.64
CA GLU A 215 2.29 28.55 -13.51
C GLU A 215 1.00 29.20 -12.99
N THR A 216 0.22 28.52 -12.13
CA THR A 216 -0.93 29.14 -11.44
C THR A 216 -0.51 30.08 -10.32
N LYS A 217 0.75 30.04 -9.89
CA LYS A 217 1.27 30.89 -8.82
C LYS A 217 1.63 32.27 -9.32
N GLY A 218 1.41 33.27 -8.47
CA GLY A 218 1.87 34.62 -8.73
C GLY A 218 3.38 34.76 -8.60
N GLN A 219 3.92 35.82 -9.16
CA GLN A 219 5.36 36.13 -9.05
C GLN A 219 5.80 36.19 -7.58
N GLY A 220 6.86 35.43 -7.25
CA GLY A 220 7.39 35.32 -5.88
C GLY A 220 6.62 34.37 -4.97
N GLN A 221 5.62 33.65 -5.48
CA GLN A 221 4.95 32.58 -4.74
C GLN A 221 5.61 31.22 -5.02
N VAL A 222 5.48 30.32 -4.05
CA VAL A 222 6.04 28.96 -4.12
C VAL A 222 4.92 27.91 -4.10
N LEU A 223 5.19 26.76 -4.67
CA LEU A 223 4.34 25.58 -4.57
C LEU A 223 4.81 24.76 -3.37
N ASN A 224 3.93 24.55 -2.39
CA ASN A 224 4.28 23.84 -1.18
C ASN A 224 3.97 22.35 -1.32
N TYR A 225 4.61 21.50 -0.50
CA TYR A 225 4.44 20.05 -0.47
C TYR A 225 2.98 19.63 -0.36
N ASN A 226 2.20 20.21 0.53
CA ASN A 226 0.79 19.88 0.74
C ASN A 226 -0.14 20.28 -0.42
N GLU A 227 0.36 20.99 -1.41
CA GLU A 227 -0.38 21.28 -2.65
C GLU A 227 -0.18 20.16 -3.68
N LEU A 228 0.93 19.43 -3.57
CA LEU A 228 1.26 18.27 -4.42
C LEU A 228 0.78 16.96 -3.80
N ILE A 229 0.89 16.81 -2.48
CA ILE A 229 0.65 15.57 -1.75
C ILE A 229 -0.66 15.65 -0.97
N GLU A 230 -1.42 14.57 -1.04
CA GLU A 230 -2.54 14.28 -0.16
C GLU A 230 -2.09 13.30 0.93
N THR A 231 -2.42 13.61 2.18
CA THR A 231 -2.17 12.71 3.32
C THR A 231 -3.49 12.12 3.80
N ILE A 232 -3.57 10.79 3.81
CA ILE A 232 -4.72 10.04 4.29
C ILE A 232 -4.40 9.51 5.68
N TYR A 233 -4.99 10.13 6.70
CA TYR A 233 -4.79 9.75 8.09
C TYR A 233 -5.57 8.47 8.43
N ILE A 234 -4.85 7.46 8.96
CA ILE A 234 -5.44 6.18 9.36
C ILE A 234 -5.19 5.98 10.85
N ARG A 235 -6.26 5.95 11.63
CA ARG A 235 -6.15 5.77 13.09
C ARG A 235 -5.45 4.46 13.43
N GLY A 236 -4.31 4.57 14.12
CA GLY A 236 -3.52 3.42 14.59
C GLY A 236 -2.62 2.76 13.54
N VAL A 237 -2.48 3.38 12.37
CA VAL A 237 -1.59 2.93 11.29
C VAL A 237 -0.80 4.13 10.77
N GLU A 238 0.32 3.89 10.09
CA GLU A 238 1.08 4.92 9.39
C GLU A 238 0.21 5.61 8.33
N ASP A 239 0.28 6.94 8.26
CA ASP A 239 -0.46 7.72 7.28
C ASP A 239 -0.01 7.37 5.85
N LEU A 240 -0.99 7.29 4.94
CA LEU A 240 -0.72 7.09 3.52
C LEU A 240 -0.58 8.43 2.84
N GLN A 241 0.45 8.58 2.03
CA GLN A 241 0.73 9.78 1.26
C GLN A 241 0.86 9.45 -0.22
N TYR A 242 0.20 10.24 -1.06
CA TYR A 242 0.25 10.13 -2.52
C TYR A 242 0.12 11.50 -3.16
N THR A 243 0.57 11.64 -4.40
CA THR A 243 0.27 12.86 -5.18
C THR A 243 -1.24 13.00 -5.41
N LYS A 244 -1.74 14.23 -5.42
CA LYS A 244 -3.16 14.54 -5.65
C LYS A 244 -3.65 14.08 -7.02
N GLU A 245 -2.79 14.22 -8.03
CA GLU A 245 -2.99 13.64 -9.35
C GLU A 245 -2.10 12.39 -9.49
N PHE A 246 -2.47 11.46 -10.35
CA PHE A 246 -1.72 10.24 -10.71
C PHE A 246 -1.53 9.23 -9.59
N ARG A 247 -1.78 9.55 -8.34
CA ARG A 247 -1.64 8.65 -7.19
C ARG A 247 -0.22 8.12 -6.96
N LEU A 248 0.80 8.88 -7.36
CA LEU A 248 2.20 8.50 -7.15
C LEU A 248 2.58 8.51 -5.68
N GLU A 249 3.45 7.60 -5.29
CA GLU A 249 4.17 7.65 -4.03
C GLU A 249 5.06 8.91 -4.00
N PRO A 250 5.22 9.57 -2.82
CA PRO A 250 6.07 10.76 -2.69
C PRO A 250 7.50 10.56 -3.20
N GLU A 251 8.03 9.35 -3.05
CA GLU A 251 9.36 8.97 -3.52
C GLU A 251 9.49 9.04 -5.05
N LEU A 252 8.43 8.66 -5.79
CA LEU A 252 8.41 8.80 -7.25
C LEU A 252 8.31 10.26 -7.68
N LEU A 253 7.54 11.06 -6.95
CA LEU A 253 7.51 12.51 -7.18
C LEU A 253 8.90 13.14 -7.01
N VAL A 254 9.70 12.69 -6.04
CA VAL A 254 11.08 13.16 -5.87
C VAL A 254 11.92 12.96 -7.14
N VAL A 255 11.74 11.83 -7.84
CA VAL A 255 12.44 11.57 -9.11
C VAL A 255 11.99 12.55 -10.20
N VAL A 256 10.68 12.81 -10.29
CA VAL A 256 10.13 13.79 -11.24
C VAL A 256 10.70 15.18 -10.97
N LEU A 257 10.70 15.62 -9.71
CA LEU A 257 11.24 16.93 -9.31
C LEU A 257 12.75 17.04 -9.57
N ALA A 258 13.51 15.97 -9.26
CA ALA A 258 14.94 15.93 -9.55
C ALA A 258 15.23 16.03 -11.06
N ALA A 259 14.44 15.38 -11.92
CA ALA A 259 14.58 15.52 -13.36
C ALA A 259 14.26 16.93 -13.85
N MET A 260 13.24 17.57 -13.26
CA MET A 260 12.90 18.98 -13.57
C MET A 260 13.99 19.95 -13.11
N ILE A 261 14.61 19.73 -11.93
CA ILE A 261 15.79 20.48 -11.46
C ILE A 261 16.93 20.32 -12.45
N SER A 262 17.22 19.07 -12.87
CA SER A 262 18.28 18.78 -13.84
C SER A 262 18.07 19.50 -15.18
N ALA A 263 16.82 19.65 -15.62
CA ALA A 263 16.44 20.35 -16.83
C ALA A 263 16.47 21.90 -16.67
N GLY A 264 16.57 22.42 -15.45
CA GLY A 264 16.49 23.84 -15.14
C GLY A 264 15.05 24.40 -15.16
N ASP A 265 14.05 23.53 -15.09
CA ASP A 265 12.61 23.91 -15.16
C ASP A 265 12.12 24.48 -13.83
N LEU A 266 12.75 24.11 -12.70
CA LEU A 266 12.40 24.60 -11.37
C LEU A 266 13.60 24.57 -10.39
N GLU A 267 13.42 25.24 -9.26
CA GLU A 267 14.28 25.18 -8.09
C GLU A 267 13.46 24.73 -6.87
N ILE A 268 14.11 24.01 -5.94
CA ILE A 268 13.47 23.53 -4.71
C ILE A 268 14.23 24.06 -3.51
N THR A 269 13.51 24.55 -2.50
CA THR A 269 14.08 25.00 -1.23
C THR A 269 13.71 24.01 -0.11
N ILE A 270 14.73 23.43 0.54
CA ILE A 270 14.58 22.55 1.70
C ILE A 270 15.46 23.11 2.82
N ASP A 271 14.92 23.33 4.01
CA ASP A 271 15.63 23.87 5.17
C ASP A 271 16.44 25.14 4.83
N ALA A 272 15.81 26.10 4.16
CA ALA A 272 16.40 27.36 3.72
C ALA A 272 17.56 27.23 2.71
N LYS A 273 17.83 26.04 2.17
CA LYS A 273 18.80 25.81 1.10
C LYS A 273 18.09 25.56 -0.22
N THR A 274 18.46 26.31 -1.26
CA THR A 274 17.90 26.17 -2.61
C THR A 274 18.76 25.22 -3.45
N TYR A 275 18.07 24.30 -4.14
CA TYR A 275 18.62 23.32 -5.05
C TYR A 275 18.16 23.60 -6.46
N ASN A 276 19.11 23.65 -7.39
CA ASN A 276 18.90 23.89 -8.81
C ASN A 276 19.84 23.01 -9.66
N ALA A 277 19.89 23.20 -10.96
CA ALA A 277 20.70 22.41 -11.88
C ALA A 277 22.21 22.40 -11.53
N THR A 278 22.74 23.45 -10.88
CA THR A 278 24.17 23.54 -10.56
C THR A 278 24.58 22.74 -9.33
N ASN A 279 23.66 22.46 -8.43
CA ASN A 279 23.91 21.71 -7.20
C ASN A 279 22.97 20.52 -7.01
N LEU A 280 22.45 19.97 -8.11
CA LEU A 280 21.61 18.77 -8.13
C LEU A 280 22.24 17.58 -7.39
N ASN A 281 23.57 17.43 -7.47
CA ASN A 281 24.30 16.38 -6.74
C ASN A 281 24.08 16.43 -5.23
N GLU A 282 23.95 17.60 -4.66
CA GLU A 282 23.68 17.77 -3.23
C GLU A 282 22.22 17.42 -2.89
N TYR A 283 21.29 17.76 -3.79
CA TYR A 283 19.88 17.35 -3.64
C TYR A 283 19.74 15.83 -3.64
N VAL A 284 20.32 15.15 -4.61
CA VAL A 284 20.27 13.69 -4.76
C VAL A 284 20.89 12.92 -3.59
N GLN A 285 21.84 13.53 -2.87
CA GLN A 285 22.47 12.95 -1.68
C GLN A 285 21.64 13.08 -0.40
N LEU A 286 20.58 13.87 -0.40
CA LEU A 286 19.70 13.99 0.78
C LEU A 286 18.98 12.66 1.06
N PRO A 287 18.70 12.36 2.35
CA PRO A 287 17.86 11.22 2.68
C PRO A 287 16.48 11.33 2.02
N LEU A 288 15.95 10.25 1.46
CA LEU A 288 14.62 10.25 0.83
C LEU A 288 13.54 10.71 1.81
N SER A 289 13.63 10.32 3.08
CA SER A 289 12.73 10.80 4.14
C SER A 289 12.70 12.33 4.32
N LYS A 290 13.69 13.03 3.80
CA LYS A 290 13.77 14.50 3.79
C LYS A 290 13.27 15.11 2.48
N LEU A 291 13.39 14.38 1.39
CA LEU A 291 12.96 14.78 0.05
C LEU A 291 11.46 14.56 -0.19
N SER A 292 10.89 13.55 0.50
CA SER A 292 9.51 13.13 0.34
C SER A 292 8.55 13.66 1.42
N ARG A 293 8.94 14.78 2.06
CA ARG A 293 8.14 15.46 3.11
C ARG A 293 7.92 16.92 2.82
#